data_d5f97b34221c0203035b59b123ebfeec
#
_entry.id   d5f97b34221c0203035b59b123ebfeec
#
_cell.length_a   1.000
_cell.length_b   1.000
_cell.length_c   1.000
_cell.angle_alpha   90.00
_cell.angle_beta   90.00
_cell.angle_gamma   90.00
#
_symmetry.space_group_name_H-M   'P 1'
#
loop_
_entity.id
_entity.type
_entity.pdbx_description
1 polymer ?
#
loop_
_entity_poly.entity_id
_entity_poly.type
_entity_poly.pdbx_seq_one_letter_code
_entity_poly.pdbx_strand_id
1 'polypeptide(L)'
;MQYFSKKKLVLPEGYFVNSSQIPLAKEVNKLLANCGCETFPIKPLSEAIHKSNFFFTIQSEHKNKLYGFVRVTSDKGLNANLWNLSALPDNNQQLYYSILLQVTLEKINREMPGCSISVQAPVSSFKSLEENGFILDPNGIRVMGYKL
;
A
#
# COMPACT_ATOMS: atom_id res chain seq x y z
N MET A 1 -0.86 -17.95 -23.53
CA MET A 1 -0.75 -16.88 -22.54
C MET A 1 0.71 -16.76 -22.15
N GLN A 2 1.43 -15.75 -22.63
CA GLN A 2 2.82 -15.53 -22.22
C GLN A 2 2.79 -14.93 -20.81
N TYR A 3 3.16 -15.71 -19.81
CA TYR A 3 3.53 -15.19 -18.52
C TYR A 3 4.84 -14.41 -18.68
N PHE A 4 4.75 -13.10 -18.85
CA PHE A 4 5.90 -12.26 -18.64
C PHE A 4 6.28 -12.41 -17.17
N SER A 5 7.35 -13.12 -16.89
CA SER A 5 8.00 -13.13 -15.59
C SER A 5 8.35 -11.68 -15.25
N LYS A 6 7.52 -11.03 -14.43
CA LYS A 6 7.85 -9.68 -13.95
C LYS A 6 9.19 -9.80 -13.21
N LYS A 7 10.18 -9.05 -13.66
CA LYS A 7 11.49 -8.97 -13.02
C LYS A 7 11.28 -8.68 -11.53
N LYS A 8 11.78 -9.55 -10.66
CA LYS A 8 11.69 -9.36 -9.22
C LYS A 8 12.41 -8.06 -8.85
N LEU A 9 11.68 -7.09 -8.34
CA LEU A 9 12.24 -5.83 -7.87
C LEU A 9 12.97 -6.05 -6.55
N VAL A 10 14.07 -5.34 -6.36
CA VAL A 10 14.93 -5.45 -5.18
C VAL A 10 15.10 -4.07 -4.55
N LEU A 11 14.90 -4.00 -3.25
CA LEU A 11 15.17 -2.80 -2.46
C LEU A 11 16.69 -2.53 -2.39
N PRO A 12 17.11 -1.27 -2.22
CA PRO A 12 18.50 -0.95 -1.92
C PRO A 12 18.98 -1.70 -0.66
N GLU A 13 20.29 -1.87 -0.56
CA GLU A 13 20.91 -2.48 0.63
C GLU A 13 20.49 -1.76 1.92
N GLY A 14 20.20 -2.50 2.98
CA GLY A 14 19.75 -1.99 4.26
C GLY A 14 18.26 -1.64 4.34
N TYR A 15 17.51 -1.86 3.25
CA TYR A 15 16.05 -1.69 3.25
C TYR A 15 15.34 -3.04 3.18
N PHE A 16 14.21 -3.16 3.85
CA PHE A 16 13.45 -4.40 3.88
C PHE A 16 11.94 -4.16 3.98
N VAL A 17 11.18 -5.16 3.55
CA VAL A 17 9.72 -5.21 3.73
C VAL A 17 9.41 -5.92 5.04
N ASN A 18 8.52 -5.33 5.84
CA ASN A 18 8.03 -5.93 7.08
C ASN A 18 6.50 -6.03 7.05
N SER A 19 5.99 -7.16 7.53
CA SER A 19 4.55 -7.44 7.65
C SER A 19 4.14 -7.98 9.01
N SER A 20 5.07 -8.09 9.95
CA SER A 20 4.84 -8.69 11.26
C SER A 20 4.82 -7.68 12.41
N GLN A 21 5.65 -6.68 12.35
CA GLN A 21 5.70 -5.63 13.38
C GLN A 21 4.75 -4.49 13.01
N ILE A 22 3.71 -4.30 13.82
CA ILE A 22 2.71 -3.24 13.61
C ILE A 22 3.39 -1.88 13.74
N PRO A 23 3.30 -1.02 12.71
CA PRO A 23 3.91 0.31 12.77
C PRO A 23 3.17 1.23 13.74
N LEU A 24 3.89 2.16 14.34
CA LEU A 24 3.28 3.19 15.15
C LEU A 24 2.47 4.17 14.28
N ALA A 25 1.25 4.49 14.70
CA ALA A 25 0.38 5.41 13.97
C ALA A 25 1.04 6.77 13.70
N LYS A 26 1.85 7.28 14.64
CA LYS A 26 2.61 8.53 14.44
C LYS A 26 3.62 8.45 13.29
N GLU A 27 4.25 7.30 13.09
CA GLU A 27 5.21 7.10 11.99
C GLU A 27 4.49 6.95 10.64
N VAL A 28 3.33 6.29 10.63
CA VAL A 28 2.46 6.26 9.45
C VAL A 28 2.00 7.67 9.08
N ASN A 29 1.55 8.47 10.04
CA ASN A 29 1.16 9.86 9.81
C ASN A 29 2.31 10.73 9.26
N LYS A 30 3.54 10.54 9.75
CA LYS A 30 4.71 11.24 9.18
C LYS A 30 4.91 10.90 7.70
N LEU A 31 4.79 9.63 7.36
CA LEU A 31 4.89 9.19 5.96
C LEU A 31 3.78 9.78 5.11
N LEU A 32 2.53 9.72 5.58
CA LEU A 32 1.38 10.30 4.90
C LEU A 32 1.56 11.81 4.66
N ALA A 33 1.98 12.56 5.68
CA ALA A 33 2.25 14.00 5.56
C ALA A 33 3.35 14.29 4.53
N ASN A 34 4.42 13.51 4.52
CA ASN A 34 5.51 13.64 3.53
C ASN A 34 5.04 13.37 2.09
N CYS A 35 4.01 12.56 1.92
CA CYS A 35 3.41 12.27 0.62
C CYS A 35 2.32 13.28 0.22
N GLY A 36 2.04 14.29 1.03
CA GLY A 36 0.93 15.22 0.81
C GLY A 36 -0.45 14.58 0.98
N CYS A 37 -0.51 13.44 1.68
CA CYS A 37 -1.75 12.76 1.98
C CYS A 37 -2.40 13.28 3.28
N GLU A 38 -3.68 12.99 3.46
CA GLU A 38 -4.39 13.27 4.69
C GLU A 38 -3.78 12.48 5.86
N THR A 39 -3.67 13.14 7.00
CA THR A 39 -3.28 12.52 8.28
C THR A 39 -4.49 12.33 9.17
N PHE A 40 -4.37 11.46 10.16
CA PHE A 40 -5.47 11.03 11.01
C PHE A 40 -5.16 11.19 12.49
N PRO A 41 -6.19 11.31 13.34
CA PRO A 41 -5.98 11.20 14.79
C PRO A 41 -5.31 9.86 15.13
N ILE A 42 -4.39 9.87 16.09
CA ILE A 42 -3.52 8.72 16.41
C ILE A 42 -4.32 7.49 16.80
N LYS A 43 -5.31 7.64 17.67
CA LYS A 43 -6.09 6.49 18.18
C LYS A 43 -6.90 5.79 17.08
N PRO A 44 -7.72 6.47 16.26
CA PRO A 44 -8.43 5.83 15.16
C PRO A 44 -7.49 5.20 14.12
N LEU A 45 -6.38 5.85 13.80
CA LEU A 45 -5.41 5.28 12.86
C LEU A 45 -4.77 4.01 13.41
N SER A 46 -4.37 4.01 14.68
CA SER A 46 -3.84 2.83 15.35
C SER A 46 -4.84 1.67 15.34
N GLU A 47 -6.10 1.93 15.66
CA GLU A 47 -7.17 0.92 15.59
C GLU A 47 -7.37 0.37 14.18
N ALA A 48 -7.37 1.25 13.16
CA ALA A 48 -7.50 0.83 11.76
C ALA A 48 -6.36 -0.09 11.32
N ILE A 49 -5.12 0.22 11.71
CA ILE A 49 -3.95 -0.61 11.41
C ILE A 49 -4.09 -1.99 12.07
N HIS A 50 -4.43 -2.03 13.36
CA HIS A 50 -4.59 -3.28 14.11
C HIS A 50 -5.73 -4.17 13.58
N LYS A 51 -6.82 -3.56 13.11
CA LYS A 51 -7.99 -4.27 12.58
C LYS A 51 -7.88 -4.61 11.09
N SER A 52 -6.83 -4.17 10.40
CA SER A 52 -6.58 -4.55 9.02
C SER A 52 -6.28 -6.04 8.90
N ASN A 53 -6.66 -6.66 7.79
CA ASN A 53 -6.35 -8.07 7.54
C ASN A 53 -4.84 -8.30 7.51
N PHE A 54 -4.12 -7.39 6.89
CA PHE A 54 -2.65 -7.35 6.92
C PHE A 54 -2.15 -5.97 6.45
N PHE A 55 -0.86 -5.77 6.58
CA PHE A 55 -0.16 -4.57 6.14
C PHE A 55 1.25 -4.93 5.66
N PHE A 56 1.86 -4.02 4.91
CA PHE A 56 3.27 -4.03 4.61
C PHE A 56 3.87 -2.66 4.89
N THR A 57 5.08 -2.66 5.42
CA THR A 57 5.92 -1.47 5.54
C THR A 57 7.23 -1.68 4.79
N ILE A 58 7.84 -0.59 4.33
CA ILE A 58 9.25 -0.57 3.92
C ILE A 58 10.01 0.22 4.98
N GLN A 59 11.06 -0.37 5.51
CA GLN A 59 11.89 0.16 6.59
C GLN A 59 13.36 0.10 6.22
N SER A 60 14.19 0.82 6.96
CA SER A 60 15.65 0.76 6.87
C SER A 60 16.22 0.25 8.19
N GLU A 61 17.26 -0.58 8.12
CA GLU A 61 18.00 -1.06 9.29
C GLU A 61 18.67 0.06 10.09
N HIS A 62 18.97 1.18 9.44
CA HIS A 62 19.76 2.26 10.01
C HIS A 62 18.93 3.48 10.45
N LYS A 63 17.68 3.57 10.06
CA LYS A 63 16.82 4.72 10.37
C LYS A 63 15.46 4.25 10.85
N ASN A 64 15.06 4.75 11.99
CA ASN A 64 13.75 4.41 12.58
C ASN A 64 12.62 5.26 11.95
N LYS A 65 12.39 5.07 10.65
CA LYS A 65 11.28 5.69 9.91
C LYS A 65 10.72 4.76 8.85
N LEU A 66 9.50 5.03 8.39
CA LEU A 66 8.87 4.33 7.30
C LEU A 66 9.21 4.98 5.96
N TYR A 67 9.53 4.16 4.97
CA TYR A 67 9.72 4.53 3.57
C TYR A 67 8.54 4.16 2.69
N GLY A 68 7.72 3.24 3.14
CA GLY A 68 6.51 2.85 2.46
C GLY A 68 5.53 2.18 3.42
N PHE A 69 4.24 2.29 3.10
CA PHE A 69 3.15 1.69 3.86
C PHE A 69 1.95 1.39 2.99
N VAL A 70 1.29 0.29 3.29
CA VAL A 70 -0.04 -0.06 2.80
C VAL A 70 -0.70 -0.99 3.79
N ARG A 71 -2.00 -0.85 4.00
CA ARG A 71 -2.82 -1.79 4.74
C ARG A 71 -3.97 -2.30 3.88
N VAL A 72 -4.43 -3.50 4.15
CA VAL A 72 -5.49 -4.16 3.38
C VAL A 72 -6.62 -4.58 4.30
N THR A 73 -7.84 -4.29 3.87
CA THR A 73 -9.07 -4.83 4.45
C THR A 73 -9.80 -5.67 3.40
N SER A 74 -10.46 -6.72 3.82
CA SER A 74 -11.17 -7.63 2.92
C SER A 74 -12.27 -8.38 3.65
N ASP A 75 -13.36 -8.66 2.92
CA ASP A 75 -14.37 -9.64 3.33
C ASP A 75 -13.93 -11.09 3.04
N LYS A 76 -12.78 -11.27 2.38
CA LYS A 76 -12.21 -12.55 1.92
C LYS A 76 -13.07 -13.31 0.90
N GLY A 77 -14.11 -12.69 0.40
CA GLY A 77 -15.02 -13.28 -0.58
C GLY A 77 -15.05 -12.50 -1.89
N LEU A 78 -15.43 -11.25 -1.84
CA LEU A 78 -15.70 -10.45 -3.03
C LEU A 78 -14.65 -9.38 -3.29
N ASN A 79 -14.11 -8.75 -2.25
CA ASN A 79 -13.19 -7.64 -2.45
C ASN A 79 -12.07 -7.55 -1.42
N ALA A 80 -10.98 -6.97 -1.85
CA ALA A 80 -9.85 -6.54 -1.04
C ALA A 80 -9.55 -5.07 -1.36
N ASN A 81 -9.37 -4.25 -0.33
CA ASN A 81 -9.16 -2.82 -0.50
C ASN A 81 -7.82 -2.42 0.10
N LEU A 82 -7.01 -1.71 -0.70
CA LEU A 82 -5.76 -1.12 -0.27
C LEU A 82 -6.03 0.28 0.27
N TRP A 83 -5.53 0.55 1.47
CA TRP A 83 -5.69 1.82 2.17
C TRP A 83 -4.34 2.44 2.53
N ASN A 84 -4.29 3.76 2.53
CA ASN A 84 -3.14 4.54 2.98
C ASN A 84 -1.83 4.17 2.25
N LEU A 85 -1.95 3.73 0.99
CA LEU A 85 -0.79 3.48 0.14
C LEU A 85 0.06 4.74 0.07
N SER A 86 1.30 4.65 0.54
CA SER A 86 2.20 5.80 0.64
C SER A 86 3.66 5.35 0.52
N ALA A 87 4.46 6.20 -0.08
CA ALA A 87 5.89 5.98 -0.24
C ALA A 87 6.64 7.30 -0.10
N LEU A 88 7.75 7.29 0.63
CA LEU A 88 8.55 8.48 0.85
C LEU A 88 8.96 9.13 -0.47
N PRO A 89 8.75 10.45 -0.66
CA PRO A 89 9.06 11.13 -1.91
C PRO A 89 10.57 11.42 -2.05
N ASP A 90 11.36 10.36 -2.15
CA ASP A 90 12.77 10.38 -2.49
C ASP A 90 13.01 9.77 -3.89
N ASN A 91 14.27 9.61 -4.28
CA ASN A 91 14.64 9.08 -5.61
C ASN A 91 14.13 7.64 -5.86
N ASN A 92 13.71 6.91 -4.82
CA ASN A 92 13.24 5.54 -4.89
C ASN A 92 11.73 5.40 -4.71
N GLN A 93 10.98 6.49 -4.69
CA GLN A 93 9.53 6.48 -4.41
C GLN A 93 8.77 5.49 -5.30
N GLN A 94 9.03 5.48 -6.60
CA GLN A 94 8.35 4.56 -7.53
C GLN A 94 8.72 3.10 -7.27
N LEU A 95 9.96 2.85 -6.87
CA LEU A 95 10.40 1.51 -6.47
C LEU A 95 9.67 1.05 -5.22
N TYR A 96 9.51 1.91 -4.22
CA TYR A 96 8.77 1.59 -2.99
C TYR A 96 7.31 1.25 -3.30
N TYR A 97 6.62 2.05 -4.11
CA TYR A 97 5.26 1.74 -4.55
C TYR A 97 5.19 0.39 -5.27
N SER A 98 6.07 0.15 -6.22
CA SER A 98 6.07 -1.08 -7.01
C SER A 98 6.30 -2.31 -6.15
N ILE A 99 7.21 -2.25 -5.17
CA ILE A 99 7.46 -3.36 -4.24
C ILE A 99 6.25 -3.60 -3.33
N LEU A 100 5.68 -2.53 -2.74
CA LEU A 100 4.47 -2.66 -1.91
C LEU A 100 3.32 -3.31 -2.69
N LEU A 101 3.11 -2.89 -3.94
CA LEU A 101 2.07 -3.46 -4.79
C LEU A 101 2.34 -4.92 -5.12
N GLN A 102 3.57 -5.30 -5.46
CA GLN A 102 3.92 -6.69 -5.76
C GLN A 102 3.65 -7.61 -4.57
N VAL A 103 4.19 -7.29 -3.39
CA VAL A 103 4.01 -8.14 -2.20
C VAL A 103 2.55 -8.19 -1.76
N THR A 104 1.81 -7.07 -1.91
CA THR A 104 0.39 -7.00 -1.57
C THR A 104 -0.45 -7.86 -2.51
N LEU A 105 -0.26 -7.73 -3.82
CA LEU A 105 -0.99 -8.51 -4.82
C LEU A 105 -0.68 -10.00 -4.72
N GLU A 106 0.58 -10.38 -4.50
CA GLU A 106 0.97 -11.77 -4.27
C GLU A 106 0.24 -12.36 -3.06
N LYS A 107 0.17 -11.62 -1.95
CA LYS A 107 -0.53 -12.07 -0.73
C LYS A 107 -2.04 -12.18 -0.96
N ILE A 108 -2.66 -11.21 -1.61
CA ILE A 108 -4.10 -11.25 -1.93
C ILE A 108 -4.40 -12.45 -2.83
N ASN A 109 -3.64 -12.65 -3.90
CA ASN A 109 -3.86 -13.75 -4.83
C ASN A 109 -3.73 -15.13 -4.16
N ARG A 110 -2.84 -15.26 -3.18
CA ARG A 110 -2.63 -16.49 -2.43
C ARG A 110 -3.72 -16.73 -1.38
N GLU A 111 -4.12 -15.71 -0.62
CA GLU A 111 -4.98 -15.86 0.56
C GLU A 111 -6.46 -15.49 0.29
N MET A 112 -6.71 -14.70 -0.73
CA MET A 112 -8.04 -14.18 -1.09
C MET A 112 -8.29 -14.30 -2.60
N PRO A 113 -8.15 -15.51 -3.18
CA PRO A 113 -8.25 -15.68 -4.63
C PRO A 113 -9.65 -15.30 -5.12
N GLY A 114 -9.69 -14.59 -6.25
CA GLY A 114 -10.94 -14.17 -6.88
C GLY A 114 -11.55 -12.87 -6.36
N CYS A 115 -10.99 -12.27 -5.30
CA CYS A 115 -11.43 -10.94 -4.85
C CYS A 115 -11.10 -9.88 -5.90
N SER A 116 -12.03 -8.95 -6.12
CA SER A 116 -11.72 -7.69 -6.81
C SER A 116 -10.82 -6.84 -5.89
N ILE A 117 -9.88 -6.11 -6.48
CA ILE A 117 -8.91 -5.31 -5.73
C ILE A 117 -9.11 -3.85 -6.09
N SER A 118 -9.28 -3.01 -5.08
CA SER A 118 -9.41 -1.56 -5.24
C SER A 118 -8.42 -0.81 -4.36
N VAL A 119 -8.14 0.43 -4.72
CA VAL A 119 -7.22 1.29 -4.00
C VAL A 119 -7.68 2.75 -4.07
N GLN A 120 -7.60 3.45 -2.94
CA GLN A 120 -7.61 4.91 -2.93
C GLN A 120 -6.17 5.38 -3.07
N ALA A 121 -5.82 5.84 -4.26
CA ALA A 121 -4.43 6.04 -4.64
C ALA A 121 -4.02 7.52 -4.59
N PRO A 122 -2.90 7.87 -3.97
CA PRO A 122 -2.29 9.17 -4.19
C PRO A 122 -1.79 9.27 -5.64
N VAL A 123 -1.83 10.47 -6.21
CA VAL A 123 -1.42 10.69 -7.62
C VAL A 123 0.00 10.19 -7.89
N SER A 124 0.90 10.32 -6.93
CA SER A 124 2.28 9.82 -7.03
C SER A 124 2.40 8.31 -7.25
N SER A 125 1.37 7.54 -6.92
CA SER A 125 1.36 6.08 -7.09
C SER A 125 0.79 5.61 -8.42
N PHE A 126 0.18 6.49 -9.23
CA PHE A 126 -0.56 6.11 -10.44
C PHE A 126 0.29 5.32 -11.43
N LYS A 127 1.50 5.77 -11.71
CA LYS A 127 2.41 5.05 -12.62
C LYS A 127 2.66 3.61 -12.14
N SER A 128 3.02 3.42 -10.89
CA SER A 128 3.27 2.09 -10.33
C SER A 128 2.01 1.22 -10.31
N LEU A 129 0.84 1.81 -10.04
CA LEU A 129 -0.44 1.11 -10.08
C LEU A 129 -0.77 0.63 -11.49
N GLU A 130 -0.67 1.50 -12.50
CA GLU A 130 -0.93 1.16 -13.90
C GLU A 130 0.03 0.06 -14.39
N GLU A 131 1.32 0.15 -14.06
CA GLU A 131 2.32 -0.88 -14.36
C GLU A 131 2.01 -2.24 -13.71
N ASN A 132 1.24 -2.24 -12.61
CA ASN A 132 0.78 -3.44 -11.92
C ASN A 132 -0.65 -3.87 -12.29
N GLY A 133 -1.23 -3.28 -13.33
CA GLY A 133 -2.50 -3.71 -13.91
C GLY A 133 -3.74 -3.03 -13.35
N PHE A 134 -3.59 -2.00 -12.52
CA PHE A 134 -4.73 -1.18 -12.09
C PHE A 134 -5.16 -0.23 -13.20
N ILE A 135 -6.47 0.01 -13.28
CA ILE A 135 -7.08 0.94 -14.22
C ILE A 135 -7.83 2.01 -13.44
N LEU A 136 -7.72 3.26 -13.89
CA LEU A 136 -8.49 4.35 -13.34
C LEU A 136 -9.97 4.22 -13.77
N ASP A 137 -10.89 4.36 -12.83
CA ASP A 137 -12.33 4.30 -13.07
C ASP A 137 -12.80 3.10 -13.91
N PRO A 138 -12.52 1.85 -13.51
CA PRO A 138 -12.93 0.70 -14.29
C PRO A 138 -14.45 0.68 -14.49
N ASN A 139 -14.91 0.65 -15.73
CA ASN A 139 -16.34 0.67 -16.10
C ASN A 139 -17.14 1.88 -15.55
N GLY A 140 -16.48 3.02 -15.33
CA GLY A 140 -17.13 4.23 -14.82
C GLY A 140 -17.51 4.19 -13.34
N ILE A 141 -16.99 3.25 -12.57
CA ILE A 141 -17.18 3.20 -11.11
C ILE A 141 -16.42 4.35 -10.46
N ARG A 142 -17.13 5.16 -9.68
CA ARG A 142 -16.58 6.29 -8.94
C ARG A 142 -16.65 6.04 -7.44
N VAL A 143 -15.62 6.47 -6.73
CA VAL A 143 -15.68 6.57 -5.27
C VAL A 143 -16.33 7.89 -4.90
N MET A 144 -17.33 7.82 -4.03
CA MET A 144 -17.99 9.00 -3.48
C MET A 144 -17.82 9.03 -1.97
N GLY A 145 -17.37 10.14 -1.43
CA GLY A 145 -17.20 10.33 0.01
C GLY A 145 -18.42 10.98 0.63
N TYR A 146 -18.83 10.53 1.80
CA TYR A 146 -19.80 11.23 2.64
C TYR A 146 -19.07 12.24 3.52
N LYS A 147 -19.53 13.49 3.50
CA LYS A 147 -18.99 14.55 4.37
C LYS A 147 -19.64 14.45 5.75
N LEU A 148 -18.83 14.25 6.76
CA LEU A 148 -19.23 14.27 8.17
C LEU A 148 -19.23 15.71 8.72
#